data_f30da7a5a694a61090abbdd83c49e5e4
#
_entry.id   f30da7a5a694a61090abbdd83c49e5e4
#
_cell.length_a   1.000
_cell.length_b   1.000
_cell.length_c   1.000
_cell.angle_alpha   90.00
_cell.angle_beta   90.00
_cell.angle_gamma   90.00
#
_symmetry.space_group_name_H-M   'P 1'
#
loop_
_entity.id
_entity.type
_entity.pdbx_description
1 polymer ?
#
loop_
_entity_poly.entity_id
_entity_poly.type
_entity_poly.pdbx_seq_one_letter_code
_entity_poly.pdbx_strand_id
1 'polypeptide(L)'
;VIGVAGSVAVGKSTTARLLQVLLQRWDSHPEVALVTTDGFLFPTKTLKERGLMQRKGFPESYDRRALLRFVTDVKSGKPLVKAPLYSHISYDIVDGKYQEVHQPDILILEGLNVLQTSPTLTVADLFDFSVYVDARTDDIEQWYINRFLTLRHTAFREPNAHFSAFADMNDEEARDQAREIWQSINLPNLVENILPTRVRASLVLKKG
;
A
#
# COMPACT_ATOMS: atom_id res chain seq x y z
N VAL A 1 -5.99 -14.85 6.70
CA VAL A 1 -5.52 -13.54 6.22
C VAL A 1 -4.40 -13.72 5.21
N ILE A 2 -4.51 -13.06 4.07
CA ILE A 2 -3.51 -13.10 2.99
C ILE A 2 -2.82 -11.74 2.90
N GLY A 3 -1.49 -11.71 3.01
CA GLY A 3 -0.69 -10.49 2.81
C GLY A 3 -0.24 -10.34 1.37
N VAL A 4 -0.36 -9.14 0.78
CA VAL A 4 0.17 -8.83 -0.57
C VAL A 4 1.15 -7.67 -0.47
N ALA A 5 2.43 -7.99 -0.63
CA ALA A 5 3.55 -7.05 -0.51
C ALA A 5 4.21 -6.77 -1.87
N GLY A 6 5.07 -5.78 -1.89
CA GLY A 6 5.90 -5.38 -3.04
C GLY A 6 6.08 -3.87 -3.11
N SER A 7 6.88 -3.38 -4.06
CA SER A 7 7.19 -1.96 -4.23
C SER A 7 6.00 -1.12 -4.67
N VAL A 8 6.13 0.20 -4.57
CA VAL A 8 5.25 1.14 -5.29
C VAL A 8 5.28 0.82 -6.79
N ALA A 9 4.19 1.04 -7.49
CA ALA A 9 4.03 0.82 -8.94
C ALA A 9 4.23 -0.62 -9.45
N VAL A 10 4.65 -1.60 -8.63
CA VAL A 10 4.85 -3.00 -9.07
C VAL A 10 3.55 -3.73 -9.44
N GLY A 11 2.38 -3.20 -9.03
CA GLY A 11 1.07 -3.79 -9.33
C GLY A 11 0.43 -4.59 -8.20
N LYS A 12 0.87 -4.40 -6.94
CA LYS A 12 0.26 -5.04 -5.75
C LYS A 12 -1.26 -4.93 -5.71
N SER A 13 -1.80 -3.71 -5.85
CA SER A 13 -3.24 -3.47 -5.75
C SER A 13 -4.01 -4.15 -6.88
N THR A 14 -3.43 -4.24 -8.08
CA THR A 14 -4.01 -5.00 -9.20
C THR A 14 -4.01 -6.49 -8.88
N THR A 15 -2.90 -7.02 -8.37
CA THR A 15 -2.77 -8.43 -7.95
C THR A 15 -3.76 -8.75 -6.84
N ALA A 16 -3.88 -7.90 -5.82
CA ALA A 16 -4.79 -8.09 -4.70
C ALA A 16 -6.27 -8.09 -5.14
N ARG A 17 -6.66 -7.19 -6.04
CA ARG A 17 -8.02 -7.16 -6.61
C ARG A 17 -8.31 -8.38 -7.48
N LEU A 18 -7.35 -8.81 -8.29
CA LEU A 18 -7.50 -10.01 -9.10
C LEU A 18 -7.64 -11.25 -8.22
N LEU A 19 -6.82 -11.36 -7.19
CA LEU A 19 -6.91 -12.44 -6.20
C LEU A 19 -8.26 -12.43 -5.49
N GLN A 20 -8.77 -11.27 -5.09
CA GLN A 20 -10.11 -11.13 -4.50
C GLN A 20 -11.19 -11.70 -5.43
N VAL A 21 -11.20 -11.28 -6.70
CA VAL A 21 -12.19 -11.74 -7.69
C VAL A 21 -12.09 -13.25 -7.94
N LEU A 22 -10.88 -13.79 -8.00
CA LEU A 22 -10.67 -15.23 -8.21
C LEU A 22 -11.15 -16.06 -7.00
N LEU A 23 -10.83 -15.63 -5.79
CA LEU A 23 -11.26 -16.32 -4.57
C LEU A 23 -12.78 -16.30 -4.40
N GLN A 24 -13.44 -15.16 -4.69
CA GLN A 24 -14.91 -15.05 -4.63
C GLN A 24 -15.64 -15.97 -5.62
N ARG A 25 -14.95 -16.47 -6.65
CA ARG A 25 -15.51 -17.38 -7.65
C ARG A 25 -15.34 -18.86 -7.30
N TRP A 26 -14.71 -19.20 -6.19
CA TRP A 26 -14.61 -20.59 -5.75
C TRP A 26 -15.98 -21.15 -5.39
N ASP A 27 -16.12 -22.47 -5.49
CA ASP A 27 -17.41 -23.16 -5.28
C ASP A 27 -18.06 -22.87 -3.91
N SER A 28 -17.24 -22.62 -2.88
CA SER A 28 -17.71 -22.20 -1.57
C SER A 28 -18.18 -20.74 -1.50
N HIS A 29 -17.92 -19.92 -2.56
CA HIS A 29 -18.25 -18.50 -2.63
C HIS A 29 -17.89 -17.71 -1.35
N PRO A 30 -16.62 -17.70 -0.92
CA PRO A 30 -16.24 -17.07 0.33
C PRO A 30 -16.41 -15.55 0.28
N GLU A 31 -16.76 -14.96 1.43
CA GLU A 31 -16.72 -13.50 1.61
C GLU A 31 -15.25 -13.04 1.69
N VAL A 32 -14.82 -12.28 0.70
CA VAL A 32 -13.43 -11.80 0.60
C VAL A 32 -13.36 -10.29 0.75
N ALA A 33 -12.80 -9.81 1.85
CA ALA A 33 -12.49 -8.40 2.05
C ALA A 33 -11.07 -8.08 1.57
N LEU A 34 -10.92 -6.91 0.93
CA LEU A 34 -9.62 -6.35 0.55
C LEU A 34 -9.44 -5.01 1.26
N VAL A 35 -8.34 -4.87 2.00
CA VAL A 35 -7.98 -3.65 2.73
C VAL A 35 -6.54 -3.26 2.38
N THR A 36 -6.33 -1.97 2.10
CA THR A 36 -4.99 -1.40 1.92
C THR A 36 -4.44 -0.86 3.24
N THR A 37 -3.15 -1.04 3.46
CA THR A 37 -2.48 -0.50 4.65
C THR A 37 -2.32 1.01 4.62
N ASP A 38 -2.55 1.68 3.50
CA ASP A 38 -2.43 3.13 3.39
C ASP A 38 -3.39 3.86 4.35
N GLY A 39 -4.53 3.25 4.69
CA GLY A 39 -5.44 3.73 5.72
C GLY A 39 -4.82 3.80 7.13
N PHE A 40 -3.73 3.09 7.37
CA PHE A 40 -3.02 3.07 8.65
C PHE A 40 -1.75 3.94 8.66
N LEU A 41 -1.53 4.76 7.63
CA LEU A 41 -0.54 5.85 7.69
C LEU A 41 -0.94 6.85 8.76
N PHE A 42 0.03 7.45 9.43
CA PHE A 42 -0.27 8.63 10.25
C PHE A 42 -0.78 9.77 9.37
N PRO A 43 -1.75 10.56 9.85
CA PRO A 43 -2.22 11.75 9.14
C PRO A 43 -1.07 12.67 8.74
N THR A 44 -1.19 13.33 7.60
CA THR A 44 -0.17 14.26 7.06
C THR A 44 0.25 15.31 8.09
N LYS A 45 -0.70 15.82 8.91
CA LYS A 45 -0.41 16.73 10.01
C LYS A 45 0.60 16.12 10.99
N THR A 46 0.33 14.89 11.46
CA THR A 46 1.20 14.16 12.39
C THR A 46 2.57 13.87 11.78
N LEU A 47 2.62 13.49 10.48
CA LEU A 47 3.87 13.26 9.78
C LEU A 47 4.72 14.53 9.69
N LYS A 48 4.09 15.70 9.43
CA LYS A 48 4.78 17.01 9.45
C LYS A 48 5.33 17.34 10.83
N GLU A 49 4.52 17.21 11.87
CA GLU A 49 4.93 17.46 13.27
C GLU A 49 6.10 16.57 13.71
N ARG A 50 6.19 15.34 13.16
CA ARG A 50 7.27 14.38 13.45
C ARG A 50 8.46 14.47 12.49
N GLY A 51 8.44 15.37 11.50
CA GLY A 51 9.48 15.44 10.45
C GLY A 51 9.56 14.24 9.52
N LEU A 52 8.45 13.49 9.38
CA LEU A 52 8.40 12.22 8.62
C LEU A 52 7.76 12.35 7.23
N MET A 53 7.50 13.56 6.72
CA MET A 53 6.85 13.72 5.41
C MET A 53 7.64 13.09 4.26
N GLN A 54 8.96 13.23 4.27
CA GLN A 54 9.86 12.63 3.25
C GLN A 54 10.00 11.09 3.43
N ARG A 55 9.50 10.56 4.53
CA ARG A 55 9.49 9.12 4.82
C ARG A 55 8.09 8.54 4.83
N LYS A 56 7.13 9.22 4.20
CA LYS A 56 5.78 8.70 4.04
C LYS A 56 5.81 7.44 3.15
N GLY A 57 5.24 6.34 3.65
CA GLY A 57 5.34 5.01 3.03
C GLY A 57 6.47 4.15 3.62
N PHE A 58 7.39 4.72 4.40
CA PHE A 58 8.36 3.95 5.19
C PHE A 58 7.69 3.35 6.45
N PRO A 59 8.26 2.29 7.05
CA PRO A 59 7.64 1.60 8.19
C PRO A 59 7.26 2.49 9.37
N GLU A 60 8.04 3.53 9.66
CA GLU A 60 7.81 4.47 10.76
C GLU A 60 6.67 5.46 10.50
N SER A 61 6.19 5.57 9.27
CA SER A 61 5.06 6.43 8.91
C SER A 61 3.69 5.80 9.16
N TYR A 62 3.66 4.53 9.60
CA TYR A 62 2.43 3.78 9.85
C TYR A 62 2.12 3.65 11.34
N ASP A 63 0.83 3.73 11.69
CA ASP A 63 0.33 3.26 12.98
C ASP A 63 0.23 1.72 12.97
N ARG A 64 1.39 1.09 13.20
CA ARG A 64 1.51 -0.37 13.22
C ARG A 64 0.66 -1.01 14.31
N ARG A 65 0.39 -0.30 15.42
CA ARG A 65 -0.46 -0.80 16.51
C ARG A 65 -1.92 -0.85 16.08
N ALA A 66 -2.41 0.19 15.42
CA ALA A 66 -3.77 0.22 14.88
C ALA A 66 -3.94 -0.87 13.82
N LEU A 67 -2.97 -1.04 12.91
CA LEU A 67 -2.99 -2.09 11.89
C LEU A 67 -3.02 -3.50 12.52
N LEU A 68 -2.14 -3.77 13.49
CA LEU A 68 -2.10 -5.06 14.19
C LEU A 68 -3.42 -5.35 14.90
N ARG A 69 -4.00 -4.34 15.59
CA ARG A 69 -5.29 -4.45 16.25
C ARG A 69 -6.40 -4.77 15.25
N PHE A 70 -6.43 -4.06 14.12
CA PHE A 70 -7.41 -4.30 13.05
C PHE A 70 -7.39 -5.76 12.59
N VAL A 71 -6.21 -6.31 12.25
CA VAL A 71 -6.10 -7.69 11.77
C VAL A 71 -6.44 -8.70 12.88
N THR A 72 -6.03 -8.44 14.12
CA THR A 72 -6.39 -9.27 15.27
C THR A 72 -7.90 -9.30 15.49
N ASP A 73 -8.57 -8.16 15.39
CA ASP A 73 -10.01 -8.04 15.52
C ASP A 73 -10.76 -8.81 14.43
N VAL A 74 -10.30 -8.74 13.18
CA VAL A 74 -10.86 -9.55 12.08
C VAL A 74 -10.66 -11.04 12.34
N LYS A 75 -9.42 -11.46 12.68
CA LYS A 75 -9.11 -12.89 12.96
C LYS A 75 -9.87 -13.43 14.18
N SER A 76 -10.24 -12.59 15.14
CA SER A 76 -11.04 -13.00 16.29
C SER A 76 -12.54 -13.13 15.98
N GLY A 77 -12.95 -12.86 14.75
CA GLY A 77 -14.34 -12.99 14.32
C GLY A 77 -15.26 -11.86 14.80
N LYS A 78 -14.72 -10.64 15.07
CA LYS A 78 -15.60 -9.51 15.40
C LYS A 78 -16.58 -9.23 14.26
N PRO A 79 -17.88 -9.01 14.56
CA PRO A 79 -18.93 -8.83 13.54
C PRO A 79 -18.68 -7.67 12.59
N LEU A 80 -18.07 -6.60 13.09
CA LEU A 80 -17.73 -5.40 12.35
C LEU A 80 -16.38 -4.86 12.81
N VAL A 81 -15.46 -4.67 11.87
CA VAL A 81 -14.20 -3.99 12.09
C VAL A 81 -14.05 -2.85 11.07
N LYS A 82 -13.47 -1.72 11.47
CA LYS A 82 -13.34 -0.54 10.63
C LYS A 82 -11.87 -0.28 10.30
N ALA A 83 -11.56 -0.14 9.00
CA ALA A 83 -10.27 0.31 8.51
C ALA A 83 -10.38 1.78 8.07
N PRO A 84 -9.48 2.69 8.48
CA PRO A 84 -9.53 4.07 8.01
C PRO A 84 -9.36 4.15 6.49
N LEU A 85 -10.06 5.09 5.84
CA LEU A 85 -9.91 5.33 4.41
C LEU A 85 -8.77 6.30 4.13
N TYR A 86 -8.01 6.00 3.08
CA TYR A 86 -6.98 6.86 2.53
C TYR A 86 -7.38 7.41 1.17
N SER A 87 -7.11 8.68 0.91
CA SER A 87 -7.31 9.32 -0.38
C SER A 87 -5.98 9.59 -1.06
N HIS A 88 -5.75 8.99 -2.21
CA HIS A 88 -4.59 9.31 -3.05
C HIS A 88 -4.66 10.71 -3.67
N ILE A 89 -5.86 11.31 -3.77
CA ILE A 89 -6.05 12.68 -4.28
C ILE A 89 -5.55 13.69 -3.24
N SER A 90 -6.11 13.65 -2.01
CA SER A 90 -5.66 14.53 -0.93
C SER A 90 -4.33 14.08 -0.30
N TYR A 91 -3.85 12.88 -0.66
CA TYR A 91 -2.64 12.25 -0.12
C TYR A 91 -2.68 12.15 1.41
N ASP A 92 -3.85 11.83 1.97
CA ASP A 92 -4.06 11.76 3.41
C ASP A 92 -5.18 10.80 3.80
N ILE A 93 -5.26 10.50 5.10
CA ILE A 93 -6.41 9.83 5.70
C ILE A 93 -7.64 10.73 5.54
N VAL A 94 -8.77 10.13 5.17
CA VAL A 94 -10.04 10.83 5.07
C VAL A 94 -10.70 10.83 6.45
N ASP A 95 -10.74 11.99 7.09
CA ASP A 95 -11.25 12.11 8.45
C ASP A 95 -12.68 11.58 8.58
N GLY A 96 -12.91 10.77 9.62
CA GLY A 96 -14.21 10.17 9.90
C GLY A 96 -14.72 9.16 8.86
N LYS A 97 -13.93 8.78 7.84
CA LYS A 97 -14.32 7.79 6.84
C LYS A 97 -13.61 6.46 7.08
N TYR A 98 -14.36 5.39 6.96
CA TYR A 98 -13.89 4.03 7.20
C TYR A 98 -14.44 3.06 6.16
N GLN A 99 -13.64 2.07 5.82
CA GLN A 99 -14.12 0.85 5.17
C GLN A 99 -14.61 -0.09 6.27
N GLU A 100 -15.83 -0.55 6.16
CA GLU A 100 -16.40 -1.55 7.07
C GLU A 100 -16.09 -2.96 6.56
N VAL A 101 -15.66 -3.81 7.47
CA VAL A 101 -15.32 -5.22 7.22
C VAL A 101 -16.18 -6.09 8.11
N HIS A 102 -17.03 -6.90 7.48
CA HIS A 102 -18.08 -7.71 8.15
C HIS A 102 -17.68 -9.18 8.10
N GLN A 103 -17.00 -9.70 9.12
CA GLN A 103 -16.63 -11.12 9.30
C GLN A 103 -16.26 -11.86 8.00
N PRO A 104 -15.24 -11.41 7.24
CA PRO A 104 -14.90 -12.07 5.99
C PRO A 104 -14.30 -13.45 6.25
N ASP A 105 -14.56 -14.42 5.36
CA ASP A 105 -13.88 -15.70 5.35
C ASP A 105 -12.39 -15.50 5.02
N ILE A 106 -12.11 -14.55 4.12
CA ILE A 106 -10.75 -14.21 3.70
C ILE A 106 -10.54 -12.69 3.77
N LEU A 107 -9.54 -12.25 4.52
CA LEU A 107 -9.04 -10.88 4.47
C LEU A 107 -7.78 -10.84 3.61
N ILE A 108 -7.77 -10.04 2.55
CA ILE A 108 -6.56 -9.67 1.81
C ILE A 108 -6.09 -8.32 2.34
N LEU A 109 -4.86 -8.27 2.85
CA LEU A 109 -4.21 -7.05 3.31
C LEU A 109 -3.08 -6.68 2.35
N GLU A 110 -3.20 -5.54 1.66
CA GLU A 110 -2.23 -5.09 0.66
C GLU A 110 -1.46 -3.87 1.18
N GLY A 111 -0.14 -3.87 0.98
CA GLY A 111 0.68 -2.70 1.30
C GLY A 111 2.17 -2.89 1.13
N LEU A 112 2.92 -1.78 1.22
CA LEU A 112 4.37 -1.77 1.04
C LEU A 112 5.08 -2.59 2.12
N ASN A 113 4.64 -2.44 3.37
CA ASN A 113 5.37 -2.90 4.56
C ASN A 113 4.66 -4.04 5.30
N VAL A 114 3.73 -4.77 4.64
CA VAL A 114 2.93 -5.82 5.30
C VAL A 114 3.77 -7.02 5.76
N LEU A 115 4.94 -7.26 5.16
CA LEU A 115 5.86 -8.34 5.57
C LEU A 115 6.99 -7.89 6.49
N GLN A 116 6.93 -6.67 7.01
CA GLN A 116 7.93 -6.14 7.95
C GLN A 116 8.00 -6.95 9.23
N THR A 117 9.21 -7.05 9.77
CA THR A 117 9.49 -7.69 11.05
C THR A 117 9.77 -6.69 12.15
N SER A 118 9.63 -7.14 13.38
CA SER A 118 9.99 -6.40 14.58
C SER A 118 10.36 -7.42 15.66
N PRO A 119 11.12 -7.05 16.69
CA PRO A 119 11.30 -7.89 17.89
C PRO A 119 9.98 -8.24 18.60
N THR A 120 8.95 -7.46 18.36
CA THR A 120 7.58 -7.71 18.87
C THR A 120 6.68 -8.21 17.75
N LEU A 121 5.50 -8.74 18.12
CA LEU A 121 4.47 -9.21 17.17
C LEU A 121 4.18 -8.16 16.09
N THR A 122 4.15 -8.59 14.85
CA THR A 122 3.81 -7.79 13.68
C THR A 122 2.60 -8.35 12.94
N VAL A 123 2.06 -7.58 12.02
CA VAL A 123 0.94 -8.05 11.20
C VAL A 123 1.34 -9.25 10.32
N ALA A 124 2.60 -9.33 9.92
CA ALA A 124 3.12 -10.45 9.13
C ALA A 124 3.01 -11.80 9.86
N ASP A 125 3.08 -11.80 11.18
CA ASP A 125 2.98 -13.01 12.01
C ASP A 125 1.53 -13.54 12.08
N LEU A 126 0.55 -12.75 11.64
CA LEU A 126 -0.87 -13.11 11.60
C LEU A 126 -1.31 -13.63 10.23
N PHE A 127 -0.44 -13.65 9.23
CA PHE A 127 -0.79 -14.13 7.89
C PHE A 127 -0.79 -15.66 7.83
N ASP A 128 -1.83 -16.19 7.19
CA ASP A 128 -1.91 -17.62 6.85
C ASP A 128 -1.21 -17.90 5.52
N PHE A 129 -1.15 -16.88 4.64
CA PHE A 129 -0.43 -16.91 3.37
C PHE A 129 0.04 -15.52 2.99
N SER A 130 1.10 -15.42 2.19
CA SER A 130 1.59 -14.13 1.71
C SER A 130 2.16 -14.19 0.30
N VAL A 131 1.94 -13.14 -0.46
CA VAL A 131 2.44 -12.96 -1.83
C VAL A 131 3.34 -11.72 -1.86
N TYR A 132 4.54 -11.88 -2.38
CA TYR A 132 5.41 -10.76 -2.74
C TYR A 132 5.37 -10.56 -4.24
N VAL A 133 4.90 -9.42 -4.71
CA VAL A 133 4.93 -9.04 -6.13
C VAL A 133 6.29 -8.46 -6.44
N ASP A 134 7.06 -9.17 -7.24
CA ASP A 134 8.47 -8.93 -7.55
C ASP A 134 8.65 -8.50 -9.01
N ALA A 135 9.58 -7.59 -9.26
CA ALA A 135 10.04 -7.23 -10.59
C ALA A 135 11.45 -6.66 -10.53
N ARG A 136 12.09 -6.48 -11.68
CA ARG A 136 13.37 -5.78 -11.75
C ARG A 136 13.20 -4.32 -11.32
N THR A 137 14.17 -3.80 -10.58
CA THR A 137 14.12 -2.43 -10.07
C THR A 137 13.96 -1.40 -11.19
N ASP A 138 14.65 -1.61 -12.31
CA ASP A 138 14.57 -0.71 -13.48
C ASP A 138 13.17 -0.71 -14.11
N ASP A 139 12.50 -1.87 -14.14
CA ASP A 139 11.12 -1.98 -14.65
C ASP A 139 10.15 -1.24 -13.71
N ILE A 140 10.34 -1.38 -12.40
CA ILE A 140 9.52 -0.69 -11.40
C ILE A 140 9.70 0.84 -11.50
N GLU A 141 10.93 1.32 -11.65
CA GLU A 141 11.22 2.75 -11.88
C GLU A 141 10.48 3.26 -13.11
N GLN A 142 10.58 2.53 -14.23
CA GLN A 142 9.91 2.93 -15.48
C GLN A 142 8.37 2.94 -15.32
N TRP A 143 7.79 1.96 -14.63
CA TRP A 143 6.34 1.95 -14.34
C TRP A 143 5.93 3.08 -13.40
N TYR A 144 6.78 3.43 -12.44
CA TYR A 144 6.53 4.57 -11.54
C TYR A 144 6.51 5.89 -12.32
N ILE A 145 7.50 6.13 -13.18
CA ILE A 145 7.58 7.32 -14.03
C ILE A 145 6.35 7.40 -14.95
N ASN A 146 6.01 6.31 -15.64
CA ASN A 146 4.85 6.26 -16.54
C ASN A 146 3.54 6.52 -15.78
N ARG A 147 3.39 5.96 -14.58
CA ARG A 147 2.23 6.23 -13.71
C ARG A 147 2.17 7.70 -13.32
N PHE A 148 3.29 8.33 -12.95
CA PHE A 148 3.35 9.75 -12.60
C PHE A 148 2.88 10.62 -13.77
N LEU A 149 3.36 10.34 -14.99
CA LEU A 149 2.94 11.05 -16.20
C LEU A 149 1.43 10.90 -16.47
N THR A 150 0.88 9.71 -16.26
CA THR A 150 -0.57 9.47 -16.39
C THR A 150 -1.36 10.25 -15.34
N LEU A 151 -0.91 10.22 -14.07
CA LEU A 151 -1.58 10.93 -12.97
C LEU A 151 -1.55 12.44 -13.15
N ARG A 152 -0.52 13.00 -13.77
CA ARG A 152 -0.42 14.42 -14.11
C ARG A 152 -1.60 14.89 -14.98
N HIS A 153 -2.05 14.05 -15.89
CA HIS A 153 -3.19 14.36 -16.77
C HIS A 153 -4.56 14.02 -16.17
N THR A 154 -4.59 13.34 -15.03
CA THR A 154 -5.80 12.85 -14.38
C THR A 154 -5.88 13.32 -12.92
N ALA A 155 -5.49 12.50 -11.97
CA ALA A 155 -5.66 12.73 -10.54
C ALA A 155 -5.00 14.01 -10.01
N PHE A 156 -3.90 14.49 -10.62
CA PHE A 156 -3.27 15.74 -10.19
C PHE A 156 -4.06 16.99 -10.59
N ARG A 157 -5.02 16.86 -11.51
CA ARG A 157 -5.94 17.93 -11.94
C ARG A 157 -7.25 17.96 -11.16
N GLU A 158 -7.46 16.97 -10.29
CA GLU A 158 -8.66 16.93 -9.46
C GLU A 158 -8.66 18.09 -8.43
N PRO A 159 -9.85 18.62 -8.09
CA PRO A 159 -9.98 19.64 -7.05
C PRO A 159 -9.33 19.17 -5.74
N ASN A 160 -8.50 20.02 -5.14
CA ASN A 160 -7.75 19.74 -3.90
C ASN A 160 -6.72 18.60 -4.00
N ALA A 161 -6.25 18.27 -5.21
CA ALA A 161 -5.18 17.31 -5.37
C ALA A 161 -3.89 17.80 -4.71
N HIS A 162 -3.31 16.95 -3.85
CA HIS A 162 -2.06 17.26 -3.14
C HIS A 162 -0.91 17.57 -4.11
N PHE A 163 -0.88 16.86 -5.24
CA PHE A 163 0.15 16.99 -6.26
C PHE A 163 -0.24 17.91 -7.43
N SER A 164 -1.21 18.81 -7.22
CA SER A 164 -1.68 19.76 -8.27
C SER A 164 -0.56 20.62 -8.85
N ALA A 165 0.46 20.95 -8.08
CA ALA A 165 1.63 21.69 -8.57
C ALA A 165 2.38 21.00 -9.72
N PHE A 166 2.25 19.69 -9.86
CA PHE A 166 2.89 18.92 -10.94
C PHE A 166 2.00 18.81 -12.20
N ALA A 167 0.73 19.24 -12.13
CA ALA A 167 -0.24 19.07 -13.22
C ALA A 167 0.16 19.83 -14.50
N ASP A 168 0.81 20.99 -14.37
CA ASP A 168 1.15 21.88 -15.49
C ASP A 168 2.60 21.75 -15.97
N MET A 169 3.40 20.87 -15.38
CA MET A 169 4.75 20.54 -15.85
C MET A 169 4.68 19.99 -17.28
N ASN A 170 5.70 20.27 -18.10
CA ASN A 170 5.86 19.57 -19.37
C ASN A 170 6.34 18.12 -19.15
N ASP A 171 6.41 17.32 -20.21
CA ASP A 171 6.74 15.88 -20.09
C ASP A 171 8.15 15.61 -19.58
N GLU A 172 9.11 16.44 -19.93
CA GLU A 172 10.50 16.32 -19.50
C GLU A 172 10.65 16.67 -18.03
N GLU A 173 10.14 17.82 -17.61
CA GLU A 173 10.09 18.24 -16.20
C GLU A 173 9.40 17.20 -15.32
N ALA A 174 8.28 16.66 -15.77
CA ALA A 174 7.54 15.66 -15.01
C ALA A 174 8.27 14.31 -14.91
N ARG A 175 9.02 13.91 -15.95
CA ARG A 175 9.89 12.73 -15.90
C ARG A 175 11.03 12.91 -14.90
N ASP A 176 11.67 14.06 -14.94
CA ASP A 176 12.78 14.36 -14.04
C ASP A 176 12.30 14.45 -12.59
N GLN A 177 11.15 15.07 -12.33
CA GLN A 177 10.56 15.12 -11.01
C GLN A 177 10.18 13.72 -10.51
N ALA A 178 9.57 12.89 -11.36
CA ALA A 178 9.24 11.50 -11.01
C ALA A 178 10.51 10.70 -10.69
N ARG A 179 11.58 10.87 -11.46
CA ARG A 179 12.86 10.20 -11.22
C ARG A 179 13.50 10.66 -9.90
N GLU A 180 13.46 11.97 -9.62
CA GLU A 180 13.95 12.50 -8.35
C GLU A 180 13.21 11.90 -7.15
N ILE A 181 11.89 11.85 -7.18
CA ILE A 181 11.08 11.22 -6.12
C ILE A 181 11.39 9.72 -6.02
N TRP A 182 11.55 9.04 -7.14
CA TRP A 182 11.94 7.64 -7.15
C TRP A 182 13.28 7.43 -6.44
N GLN A 183 14.31 8.15 -6.84
CA GLN A 183 15.67 8.00 -6.31
C GLN A 183 15.80 8.44 -4.84
N SER A 184 15.08 9.49 -4.43
CA SER A 184 15.20 10.05 -3.09
C SER A 184 14.29 9.37 -2.05
N ILE A 185 13.17 8.76 -2.46
CA ILE A 185 12.16 8.21 -1.54
C ILE A 185 11.87 6.74 -1.84
N ASN A 186 11.41 6.42 -3.07
CA ASN A 186 10.88 5.09 -3.34
C ASN A 186 11.96 4.02 -3.42
N LEU A 187 13.07 4.29 -4.06
CA LEU A 187 14.20 3.36 -4.18
C LEU A 187 14.85 3.07 -2.81
N PRO A 188 15.16 4.06 -1.97
CA PRO A 188 15.62 3.80 -0.60
C PRO A 188 14.64 2.94 0.20
N ASN A 189 13.34 3.25 0.16
CA ASN A 189 12.34 2.43 0.86
C ASN A 189 12.27 0.99 0.31
N LEU A 190 12.37 0.84 -1.01
CA LEU A 190 12.42 -0.50 -1.62
C LEU A 190 13.63 -1.29 -1.10
N VAL A 191 14.82 -0.73 -1.16
CA VAL A 191 16.07 -1.42 -0.83
C VAL A 191 16.19 -1.69 0.67
N GLU A 192 15.86 -0.70 1.49
CA GLU A 192 16.05 -0.79 2.95
C GLU A 192 14.94 -1.60 3.64
N ASN A 193 13.70 -1.48 3.17
CA ASN A 193 12.54 -1.96 3.92
C ASN A 193 11.72 -3.03 3.20
N ILE A 194 11.51 -2.93 1.89
CA ILE A 194 10.55 -3.77 1.19
C ILE A 194 11.23 -5.04 0.64
N LEU A 195 12.31 -4.87 -0.13
CA LEU A 195 13.03 -5.98 -0.77
C LEU A 195 13.57 -7.01 0.23
N PRO A 196 14.11 -6.65 1.40
CA PRO A 196 14.55 -7.63 2.38
C PRO A 196 13.43 -8.54 2.90
N THR A 197 12.17 -8.13 2.82
CA THR A 197 11.02 -8.94 3.27
C THR A 197 10.58 -10.00 2.26
N ARG A 198 11.09 -9.95 1.02
CA ARG A 198 10.75 -10.88 -0.06
C ARG A 198 10.93 -12.34 0.33
N VAL A 199 11.97 -12.66 1.07
CA VAL A 199 12.28 -14.05 1.51
C VAL A 199 11.27 -14.60 2.52
N ARG A 200 10.41 -13.76 3.08
CA ARG A 200 9.38 -14.14 4.05
C ARG A 200 8.04 -14.49 3.38
N ALA A 201 7.89 -14.17 2.11
CA ALA A 201 6.65 -14.45 1.41
C ALA A 201 6.48 -15.95 1.15
N SER A 202 5.26 -16.44 1.31
CA SER A 202 4.87 -17.81 0.95
C SER A 202 5.00 -18.05 -0.56
N LEU A 203 4.77 -16.98 -1.35
CA LEU A 203 4.87 -16.98 -2.81
C LEU A 203 5.52 -15.69 -3.31
N VAL A 204 6.46 -15.79 -4.22
CA VAL A 204 7.01 -14.68 -4.98
C VAL A 204 6.43 -14.69 -6.39
N LEU A 205 5.58 -13.72 -6.68
CA LEU A 205 5.00 -13.52 -8.02
C LEU A 205 5.89 -12.60 -8.82
N LYS A 206 6.65 -13.16 -9.75
CA LYS A 206 7.51 -12.37 -10.65
C LYS A 206 6.67 -11.77 -11.78
N LYS A 207 6.86 -10.47 -11.98
CA LYS A 207 6.30 -9.70 -13.08
C LYS A 207 7.44 -9.24 -13.98
N GLY A 208 7.35 -9.55 -15.24
CA GLY A 208 8.33 -9.21 -16.28
C GLY A 208 7.66 -8.52 -17.43
#